data_a80398fc2de4148977da7989c7dd5171
#
_entry.id   a80398fc2de4148977da7989c7dd5171
#
_cell.length_a   1.000
_cell.length_b   1.000
_cell.length_c   1.000
_cell.angle_alpha   90.00
_cell.angle_beta   90.00
_cell.angle_gamma   90.00
#
_symmetry.space_group_name_H-M   'P 1'
#
loop_
_entity.id
_entity.type
_entity.pdbx_description
1 polymer ?
#
loop_
_entity_poly.entity_id
_entity_poly.type
_entity_poly.pdbx_seq_one_letter_code
_entity_poly.pdbx_strand_id
1 'polypeptide(L)'
;MRLGILSFLCLLLCSRGLSHAEELRVAVEVRAEALGESDRTRYETLQRQLSDLFNRTHWTDLAYQDEERIEATFTLILLERKGEGDYTAEVVVSARRPVYHSDYQTTTLLVRERGISFSYLAGDQLSCRETELEHSLVALVAYYALYLIATDLDSFSPLGGSLLQPRLSSLLSTAASRPDWQGWSSSERGLSRYRRVSRFLSSEEEVYRQCWYRYHRRGLDRMADNPEEARKVILDVLRELSTFAKGHFLSPSLSELESAKLPEIVELFARAPQQVRQQVLELLESLFPTASTRLQPLR
;
A
#
# COMPACT_ATOMS: atom_id res chain seq x y z
N MET A 1 1.80 -33.49 -67.97
CA MET A 1 2.54 -32.32 -67.47
C MET A 1 1.55 -31.34 -66.83
N ARG A 2 1.36 -31.36 -65.50
CA ARG A 2 0.60 -30.33 -64.77
C ARG A 2 1.44 -29.96 -63.55
N LEU A 3 1.99 -28.75 -63.62
CA LEU A 3 2.70 -28.12 -62.48
C LEU A 3 1.72 -27.82 -61.36
N GLY A 4 1.94 -28.36 -60.17
CA GLY A 4 1.27 -28.00 -58.96
C GLY A 4 2.04 -26.85 -58.31
N ILE A 5 1.36 -25.69 -58.15
CA ILE A 5 1.87 -24.53 -57.44
C ILE A 5 1.61 -24.78 -55.94
N LEU A 6 2.68 -25.04 -55.17
CA LEU A 6 2.63 -25.09 -53.72
C LEU A 6 2.56 -23.66 -53.18
N SER A 7 1.39 -23.25 -52.72
CA SER A 7 1.18 -21.97 -52.03
C SER A 7 1.70 -22.10 -50.60
N PHE A 8 2.87 -21.50 -50.31
CA PHE A 8 3.47 -21.42 -48.99
C PHE A 8 2.79 -20.27 -48.23
N LEU A 9 1.75 -20.62 -47.46
CA LEU A 9 1.07 -19.67 -46.57
C LEU A 9 1.96 -19.46 -45.36
N CYS A 10 2.76 -18.39 -45.36
CA CYS A 10 3.48 -17.91 -44.20
C CYS A 10 2.48 -17.42 -43.16
N LEU A 11 2.18 -18.24 -42.17
CA LEU A 11 1.51 -17.81 -40.93
C LEU A 11 2.50 -16.90 -40.16
N LEU A 12 2.37 -15.60 -40.35
CA LEU A 12 2.95 -14.61 -39.48
C LEU A 12 2.23 -14.73 -38.12
N LEU A 13 2.77 -15.57 -37.24
CA LEU A 13 2.52 -15.52 -35.81
C LEU A 13 3.07 -14.16 -35.34
N CYS A 14 2.20 -13.16 -35.34
CA CYS A 14 2.41 -11.97 -34.53
C CYS A 14 2.47 -12.44 -33.06
N SER A 15 3.66 -12.81 -32.60
CA SER A 15 3.97 -12.79 -31.18
C SER A 15 3.82 -11.34 -30.73
N ARG A 16 2.62 -10.98 -30.30
CA ARG A 16 2.46 -9.83 -29.42
C ARG A 16 3.32 -10.18 -28.22
N GLY A 17 4.54 -9.64 -28.17
CA GLY A 17 5.30 -9.61 -26.96
C GLY A 17 4.37 -9.02 -25.92
N LEU A 18 3.97 -9.81 -24.94
CA LEU A 18 3.28 -9.32 -23.76
C LEU A 18 4.25 -8.35 -23.11
N SER A 19 4.10 -7.06 -23.42
CA SER A 19 4.76 -6.01 -22.65
C SER A 19 4.13 -6.09 -21.27
N HIS A 20 4.84 -6.72 -20.36
CA HIS A 20 4.44 -6.71 -18.96
C HIS A 20 4.64 -5.29 -18.46
N ALA A 21 3.57 -4.67 -17.98
CA ALA A 21 3.66 -3.40 -17.29
C ALA A 21 4.30 -3.63 -15.91
N GLU A 22 5.02 -2.64 -15.39
CA GLU A 22 5.44 -2.64 -14.00
C GLU A 22 4.20 -2.63 -13.09
N GLU A 23 4.33 -3.18 -11.88
CA GLU A 23 3.21 -3.40 -10.96
C GLU A 23 2.56 -2.11 -10.47
N LEU A 24 3.34 -1.02 -10.40
CA LEU A 24 2.96 0.22 -9.74
C LEU A 24 2.80 1.38 -10.73
N ARG A 25 1.83 2.24 -10.44
CA ARG A 25 1.66 3.58 -11.04
C ARG A 25 1.60 4.60 -9.90
N VAL A 26 2.77 5.04 -9.43
CA VAL A 26 2.90 5.94 -8.28
C VAL A 26 3.13 7.37 -8.75
N ALA A 27 2.21 8.28 -8.36
CA ALA A 27 2.46 9.71 -8.48
C ALA A 27 3.34 10.16 -7.31
N VAL A 28 4.57 10.58 -7.61
CA VAL A 28 5.55 11.01 -6.61
C VAL A 28 5.60 12.53 -6.55
N GLU A 29 5.55 13.08 -5.35
CA GLU A 29 5.69 14.51 -5.08
C GLU A 29 6.76 14.73 -3.99
N VAL A 30 7.67 15.67 -4.21
CA VAL A 30 8.63 16.13 -3.19
C VAL A 30 8.30 17.58 -2.85
N ARG A 31 7.91 17.81 -1.61
CA ARG A 31 7.56 19.13 -1.08
C ARG A 31 8.69 19.65 -0.22
N ALA A 32 9.18 20.85 -0.52
CA ALA A 32 10.31 21.47 0.14
C ALA A 32 10.03 22.92 0.55
N GLU A 33 8.77 23.30 0.72
CA GLU A 33 8.36 24.68 1.06
C GLU A 33 9.01 25.17 2.35
N ALA A 34 9.26 24.28 3.31
CA ALA A 34 9.92 24.61 4.57
C ALA A 34 11.42 24.94 4.40
N LEU A 35 12.05 24.57 3.28
CA LEU A 35 13.49 24.72 3.04
C LEU A 35 13.85 25.92 2.15
N GLY A 36 12.83 26.62 1.62
CA GLY A 36 13.05 27.73 0.68
C GLY A 36 13.36 27.27 -0.75
N GLU A 37 13.48 28.22 -1.66
CA GLU A 37 13.56 27.96 -3.11
C GLU A 37 14.96 27.67 -3.65
N SER A 38 16.01 27.81 -2.83
CA SER A 38 17.42 27.83 -3.30
C SER A 38 17.89 26.55 -4.00
N ASP A 39 17.19 25.41 -3.81
CA ASP A 39 17.62 24.12 -4.35
C ASP A 39 16.53 23.41 -5.16
N ARG A 40 15.66 24.14 -5.81
CA ARG A 40 14.51 23.61 -6.55
C ARG A 40 14.89 22.50 -7.54
N THR A 41 15.94 22.68 -8.31
CA THR A 41 16.42 21.68 -9.29
C THR A 41 16.83 20.38 -8.61
N ARG A 42 17.40 20.44 -7.40
CA ARG A 42 17.77 19.25 -6.62
C ARG A 42 16.51 18.46 -6.23
N TYR A 43 15.47 19.14 -5.76
CA TYR A 43 14.23 18.49 -5.34
C TYR A 43 13.44 17.93 -6.52
N GLU A 44 13.43 18.61 -7.65
CA GLU A 44 12.85 18.08 -8.90
C GLU A 44 13.62 16.85 -9.40
N THR A 45 14.94 16.81 -9.22
CA THR A 45 15.75 15.64 -9.56
C THR A 45 15.47 14.47 -8.62
N LEU A 46 15.40 14.74 -7.30
CA LEU A 46 15.02 13.73 -6.30
C LEU A 46 13.64 13.14 -6.60
N GLN A 47 12.64 14.00 -6.88
CA GLN A 47 11.29 13.55 -7.24
C GLN A 47 11.29 12.61 -8.46
N ARG A 48 12.04 12.96 -9.50
CA ARG A 48 12.16 12.15 -10.71
C ARG A 48 12.82 10.79 -10.42
N GLN A 49 13.91 10.78 -9.66
CA GLN A 49 14.57 9.52 -9.27
C GLN A 49 13.68 8.62 -8.42
N LEU A 50 12.94 9.17 -7.45
CA LEU A 50 11.97 8.41 -6.67
C LEU A 50 10.83 7.87 -7.54
N SER A 51 10.35 8.68 -8.49
CA SER A 51 9.33 8.24 -9.46
C SER A 51 9.84 7.10 -10.35
N ASP A 52 11.08 7.19 -10.83
CA ASP A 52 11.70 6.14 -11.63
C ASP A 52 11.88 4.85 -10.80
N LEU A 53 12.29 4.96 -9.53
CA LEU A 53 12.40 3.81 -8.63
C LEU A 53 11.06 3.09 -8.45
N PHE A 54 9.96 3.82 -8.19
CA PHE A 54 8.65 3.18 -8.03
C PHE A 54 8.14 2.55 -9.32
N ASN A 55 8.25 3.27 -10.43
CA ASN A 55 7.49 3.00 -11.65
C ASN A 55 8.27 2.24 -12.73
N ARG A 56 9.60 2.04 -12.56
CA ARG A 56 10.46 1.34 -13.53
C ARG A 56 11.22 0.16 -12.93
N THR A 57 11.06 -0.10 -11.64
CA THR A 57 11.65 -1.28 -11.00
C THR A 57 10.64 -2.42 -11.05
N HIS A 58 11.06 -3.60 -11.47
CA HIS A 58 10.27 -4.82 -11.34
C HIS A 58 10.34 -5.32 -9.90
N TRP A 59 9.22 -5.18 -9.20
CA TRP A 59 9.13 -5.54 -7.78
C TRP A 59 8.75 -7.01 -7.58
N THR A 60 8.20 -7.66 -8.59
CA THR A 60 7.77 -9.08 -8.55
C THR A 60 7.97 -9.73 -9.91
N ASP A 61 7.77 -11.05 -9.97
CA ASP A 61 7.72 -11.78 -11.24
C ASP A 61 6.28 -11.93 -11.78
N LEU A 62 5.34 -11.18 -11.19
CA LEU A 62 3.94 -11.19 -11.64
C LEU A 62 3.79 -10.36 -12.92
N ALA A 63 2.95 -10.85 -13.81
CA ALA A 63 2.59 -10.14 -15.02
C ALA A 63 1.38 -9.24 -14.78
N TYR A 64 1.57 -7.92 -14.87
CA TYR A 64 0.49 -6.93 -14.80
C TYR A 64 0.12 -6.43 -16.19
N GLN A 65 -1.18 -6.20 -16.42
CA GLN A 65 -1.62 -5.37 -17.54
C GLN A 65 -1.58 -3.89 -17.11
N ASP A 66 -1.59 -2.96 -18.07
CA ASP A 66 -1.49 -1.54 -17.73
C ASP A 66 -2.66 -1.04 -16.86
N GLU A 67 -3.85 -1.63 -17.04
CA GLU A 67 -5.05 -1.34 -16.26
C GLU A 67 -5.05 -1.99 -14.86
N GLU A 68 -4.20 -2.97 -14.63
CA GLU A 68 -4.06 -3.67 -13.33
C GLU A 68 -3.03 -3.03 -12.42
N ARG A 69 -2.27 -2.05 -12.92
CA ARG A 69 -1.25 -1.36 -12.14
C ARG A 69 -1.86 -0.68 -10.91
N ILE A 70 -1.19 -0.87 -9.78
CA ILE A 70 -1.64 -0.33 -8.50
C ILE A 70 -1.45 1.19 -8.49
N GLU A 71 -2.53 1.93 -8.43
CA GLU A 71 -2.51 3.39 -8.35
C GLU A 71 -2.21 3.85 -6.93
N ALA A 72 -1.15 4.63 -6.78
CA ALA A 72 -0.75 5.19 -5.50
C ALA A 72 -0.18 6.61 -5.62
N THR A 73 -0.14 7.31 -4.49
CA THR A 73 0.58 8.59 -4.33
C THR A 73 1.63 8.42 -3.25
N PHE A 74 2.80 9.00 -3.47
CA PHE A 74 3.88 9.07 -2.51
C PHE A 74 4.34 10.53 -2.39
N THR A 75 4.08 11.18 -1.26
CA THR A 75 4.47 12.56 -1.01
C THR A 75 5.56 12.58 0.06
N LEU A 76 6.76 13.04 -0.31
CA LEU A 76 7.89 13.28 0.59
C LEU A 76 7.92 14.76 0.95
N ILE A 77 7.66 15.08 2.22
CA ILE A 77 7.61 16.46 2.75
C ILE A 77 8.91 16.71 3.50
N LEU A 78 9.80 17.49 2.92
CA LEU A 78 11.08 17.87 3.53
C LEU A 78 10.84 18.96 4.59
N LEU A 79 11.24 18.69 5.82
CA LEU A 79 10.99 19.58 6.97
C LEU A 79 12.22 20.39 7.34
N GLU A 80 13.40 19.78 7.34
CA GLU A 80 14.67 20.37 7.74
C GLU A 80 15.81 19.80 6.88
N ARG A 81 16.80 20.62 6.61
CA ARG A 81 18.08 20.21 6.03
C ARG A 81 19.21 20.58 6.97
N LYS A 82 20.04 19.59 7.34
CA LYS A 82 21.25 19.77 8.14
C LYS A 82 22.46 19.62 7.24
N GLY A 83 23.31 20.65 7.21
CA GLY A 83 24.47 20.65 6.32
C GLY A 83 24.08 20.63 4.84
N GLU A 84 24.84 19.92 4.02
CA GLU A 84 24.66 19.91 2.56
C GLU A 84 23.67 18.84 2.08
N GLY A 85 23.43 17.78 2.84
CA GLY A 85 22.70 16.63 2.34
C GLY A 85 21.84 15.86 3.31
N ASP A 86 21.85 16.16 4.61
CA ASP A 86 21.04 15.43 5.58
C ASP A 86 19.66 16.07 5.75
N TYR A 87 18.62 15.29 5.58
CA TYR A 87 17.24 15.75 5.62
C TYR A 87 16.44 15.05 6.71
N THR A 88 15.51 15.80 7.30
CA THR A 88 14.36 15.23 8.03
C THR A 88 13.10 15.47 7.23
N ALA A 89 12.20 14.49 7.22
CA ALA A 89 11.02 14.50 6.38
C ALA A 89 9.83 13.77 7.03
N GLU A 90 8.67 13.99 6.43
CA GLU A 90 7.48 13.13 6.57
C GLU A 90 7.16 12.49 5.23
N VAL A 91 6.54 11.32 5.26
CA VAL A 91 5.99 10.64 4.09
C VAL A 91 4.50 10.45 4.25
N VAL A 92 3.75 10.76 3.19
CA VAL A 92 2.34 10.41 3.06
C VAL A 92 2.20 9.48 1.87
N VAL A 93 1.65 8.29 2.11
CA VAL A 93 1.39 7.29 1.06
C VAL A 93 -0.09 6.96 1.06
N SER A 94 -0.69 6.98 -0.11
CA SER A 94 -2.05 6.50 -0.28
C SER A 94 -2.14 5.63 -1.54
N ALA A 95 -2.95 4.57 -1.46
CA ALA A 95 -3.25 3.70 -2.58
C ALA A 95 -4.75 3.46 -2.69
N ARG A 96 -5.20 3.20 -3.91
CA ARG A 96 -6.59 2.91 -4.23
C ARG A 96 -6.68 1.74 -5.20
N ARG A 97 -7.80 1.04 -5.14
CA ARG A 97 -8.17 0.05 -6.14
C ARG A 97 -9.61 0.27 -6.62
N PRO A 98 -9.93 -0.08 -7.88
CA PRO A 98 -11.31 -0.07 -8.35
C PRO A 98 -12.14 -1.14 -7.62
N VAL A 99 -13.40 -0.82 -7.38
CA VAL A 99 -14.41 -1.79 -6.91
C VAL A 99 -15.15 -2.34 -8.11
N TYR A 100 -15.26 -3.66 -8.17
CA TYR A 100 -15.84 -4.37 -9.31
C TYR A 100 -17.25 -3.88 -9.65
N HIS A 101 -17.54 -3.71 -10.95
CA HIS A 101 -18.82 -3.21 -11.50
C HIS A 101 -19.25 -1.85 -10.94
N SER A 102 -18.31 -0.96 -10.59
CA SER A 102 -18.62 0.39 -10.14
C SER A 102 -17.54 1.39 -10.57
N ASP A 103 -17.87 2.68 -10.54
CA ASP A 103 -16.91 3.78 -10.74
C ASP A 103 -16.21 4.16 -9.42
N TYR A 104 -16.50 3.44 -8.33
CA TYR A 104 -15.94 3.71 -7.02
C TYR A 104 -14.53 3.13 -6.88
N GLN A 105 -13.62 3.94 -6.34
CA GLN A 105 -12.29 3.49 -5.95
C GLN A 105 -12.19 3.47 -4.43
N THR A 106 -11.84 2.32 -3.88
CA THR A 106 -11.66 2.14 -2.45
C THR A 106 -10.20 2.35 -2.05
N THR A 107 -9.97 3.05 -0.93
CA THR A 107 -8.63 3.25 -0.40
C THR A 107 -8.11 1.96 0.21
N THR A 108 -6.96 1.47 -0.26
CA THR A 108 -6.30 0.27 0.27
C THR A 108 -5.17 0.59 1.24
N LEU A 109 -4.58 1.77 1.15
CA LEU A 109 -3.58 2.25 2.11
C LEU A 109 -3.71 3.75 2.29
N LEU A 110 -3.61 4.22 3.53
CA LEU A 110 -3.41 5.63 3.86
C LEU A 110 -2.51 5.71 5.10
N VAL A 111 -1.26 6.06 4.87
CA VAL A 111 -0.23 6.13 5.91
C VAL A 111 0.42 7.50 5.90
N ARG A 112 0.60 8.08 7.08
CA ARG A 112 1.48 9.22 7.32
C ARG A 112 2.58 8.79 8.28
N GLU A 113 3.82 8.83 7.82
CA GLU A 113 4.99 8.47 8.62
C GLU A 113 5.85 9.71 8.85
N ARG A 114 6.17 9.98 10.12
CA ARG A 114 7.00 11.10 10.55
C ARG A 114 8.37 10.61 10.99
N GLY A 115 9.33 11.56 11.09
CA GLY A 115 10.65 11.24 11.59
C GLY A 115 11.49 10.43 10.59
N ILE A 116 11.26 10.62 9.31
CA ILE A 116 12.11 10.06 8.25
C ILE A 116 13.41 10.87 8.22
N SER A 117 14.55 10.19 8.31
CA SER A 117 15.88 10.80 8.12
C SER A 117 16.63 10.09 7.00
N PHE A 118 17.28 10.86 6.16
CA PHE A 118 18.09 10.35 5.06
C PHE A 118 19.11 11.37 4.60
N SER A 119 20.16 10.91 3.92
CA SER A 119 21.14 11.77 3.25
C SER A 119 20.89 11.73 1.74
N TYR A 120 20.97 12.88 1.08
CA TYR A 120 20.88 13.01 -0.38
C TYR A 120 21.69 14.23 -0.84
N LEU A 121 22.69 14.00 -1.68
CA LEU A 121 23.54 15.03 -2.25
C LEU A 121 23.20 15.30 -3.71
N ALA A 122 23.57 16.47 -4.19
CA ALA A 122 23.48 16.77 -5.63
C ALA A 122 24.40 15.82 -6.41
N GLY A 123 23.84 15.06 -7.34
CA GLY A 123 24.58 14.07 -8.13
C GLY A 123 24.41 12.61 -7.67
N ASP A 124 23.82 12.39 -6.49
CA ASP A 124 23.49 11.03 -6.06
C ASP A 124 22.57 10.35 -7.07
N GLN A 125 22.84 9.07 -7.31
CA GLN A 125 22.02 8.20 -8.16
C GLN A 125 21.31 7.19 -7.30
N LEU A 126 19.98 7.29 -7.22
CA LEU A 126 19.17 6.32 -6.49
C LEU A 126 18.87 5.13 -7.41
N SER A 127 19.38 3.96 -7.08
CA SER A 127 19.11 2.71 -7.80
C SER A 127 18.80 1.59 -6.82
N CYS A 128 17.80 0.78 -7.15
CA CYS A 128 17.46 -0.43 -6.38
C CYS A 128 18.14 -1.62 -7.04
N ARG A 129 19.14 -2.20 -6.37
CA ARG A 129 19.70 -3.50 -6.72
C ARG A 129 19.29 -4.48 -5.64
N GLU A 130 18.78 -5.63 -6.04
CA GLU A 130 18.18 -6.61 -5.11
C GLU A 130 19.09 -7.03 -3.94
N THR A 131 20.41 -6.95 -4.11
CA THR A 131 21.39 -7.43 -3.15
C THR A 131 22.06 -6.32 -2.33
N GLU A 132 21.93 -5.06 -2.71
CA GLU A 132 22.68 -3.96 -2.11
C GLU A 132 21.79 -2.72 -1.90
N LEU A 133 21.23 -2.63 -0.68
CA LEU A 133 20.57 -1.39 -0.24
C LEU A 133 21.63 -0.47 0.35
N GLU A 134 22.13 0.46 -0.45
CA GLU A 134 23.16 1.42 -0.02
C GLU A 134 22.55 2.71 0.53
N HIS A 135 21.29 2.97 0.25
CA HIS A 135 20.65 4.25 0.52
C HIS A 135 19.34 4.09 1.29
N SER A 136 19.16 4.83 2.39
CA SER A 136 17.94 4.77 3.22
C SER A 136 16.66 5.13 2.47
N LEU A 137 16.72 6.07 1.50
CA LEU A 137 15.60 6.40 0.63
C LEU A 137 15.23 5.25 -0.32
N VAL A 138 16.21 4.50 -0.83
CA VAL A 138 15.95 3.33 -1.68
C VAL A 138 15.26 2.24 -0.86
N ALA A 139 15.71 2.01 0.39
CA ALA A 139 15.05 1.08 1.30
C ALA A 139 13.61 1.52 1.63
N LEU A 140 13.37 2.82 1.79
CA LEU A 140 12.04 3.39 2.02
C LEU A 140 11.11 3.15 0.82
N VAL A 141 11.59 3.41 -0.40
CA VAL A 141 10.83 3.16 -1.64
C VAL A 141 10.55 1.66 -1.80
N ALA A 142 11.57 0.81 -1.64
CA ALA A 142 11.42 -0.65 -1.73
C ALA A 142 10.38 -1.18 -0.72
N TYR A 143 10.39 -0.66 0.50
CA TYR A 143 9.40 -1.01 1.51
C TYR A 143 7.98 -0.65 1.05
N TYR A 144 7.74 0.59 0.65
CA TYR A 144 6.40 1.00 0.24
C TYR A 144 5.96 0.29 -1.04
N ALA A 145 6.85 0.06 -1.99
CA ALA A 145 6.53 -0.69 -3.21
C ALA A 145 6.08 -2.12 -2.88
N LEU A 146 6.88 -2.87 -2.12
CA LEU A 146 6.54 -4.25 -1.73
C LEU A 146 5.29 -4.30 -0.83
N TYR A 147 5.13 -3.34 0.07
CA TYR A 147 3.98 -3.29 0.98
C TYR A 147 2.68 -2.95 0.24
N LEU A 148 2.72 -2.02 -0.71
CA LEU A 148 1.59 -1.70 -1.60
C LEU A 148 1.13 -2.93 -2.38
N ILE A 149 2.06 -3.63 -3.03
CA ILE A 149 1.76 -4.84 -3.81
C ILE A 149 1.21 -5.93 -2.88
N ALA A 150 1.81 -6.14 -1.72
CA ALA A 150 1.35 -7.17 -0.78
C ALA A 150 -0.06 -6.92 -0.25
N THR A 151 -0.39 -5.67 0.11
CA THR A 151 -1.73 -5.30 0.59
C THR A 151 -2.78 -5.33 -0.51
N ASP A 152 -2.40 -5.00 -1.74
CA ASP A 152 -3.27 -5.11 -2.90
C ASP A 152 -3.60 -6.58 -3.21
N LEU A 153 -2.60 -7.46 -3.28
CA LEU A 153 -2.79 -8.90 -3.47
C LEU A 153 -3.66 -9.53 -2.38
N ASP A 154 -3.51 -9.11 -1.12
CA ASP A 154 -4.38 -9.53 -0.01
C ASP A 154 -5.83 -9.06 -0.21
N SER A 155 -6.08 -8.01 -0.97
CA SER A 155 -7.44 -7.55 -1.27
C SER A 155 -8.15 -8.40 -2.33
N PHE A 156 -7.40 -9.13 -3.17
CA PHE A 156 -7.91 -9.97 -4.26
C PHE A 156 -7.97 -11.45 -3.94
N SER A 157 -7.04 -11.96 -3.12
CA SER A 157 -7.01 -13.38 -2.73
C SER A 157 -6.64 -13.57 -1.26
N PRO A 158 -7.12 -14.67 -0.63
CA PRO A 158 -6.77 -14.97 0.76
C PRO A 158 -5.26 -15.10 0.92
N LEU A 159 -4.65 -14.23 1.75
CA LEU A 159 -3.20 -14.21 1.99
C LEU A 159 -2.34 -14.06 0.72
N GLY A 160 -2.89 -13.41 -0.33
CA GLY A 160 -2.20 -13.23 -1.61
C GLY A 160 -0.86 -12.53 -1.50
N GLY A 161 -0.74 -11.57 -0.59
CA GLY A 161 0.48 -10.85 -0.29
C GLY A 161 1.59 -11.70 0.34
N SER A 162 1.32 -12.96 0.73
CA SER A 162 2.36 -13.85 1.29
C SER A 162 3.49 -14.13 0.30
N LEU A 163 3.23 -13.97 -1.00
CA LEU A 163 4.26 -14.01 -2.03
C LEU A 163 5.41 -13.03 -1.76
N LEU A 164 5.11 -11.89 -1.15
CA LEU A 164 6.11 -10.84 -0.84
C LEU A 164 6.82 -11.03 0.50
N GLN A 165 6.40 -11.97 1.34
CA GLN A 165 7.00 -12.18 2.67
C GLN A 165 8.52 -12.41 2.62
N PRO A 166 9.09 -13.22 1.71
CA PRO A 166 10.54 -13.39 1.64
C PRO A 166 11.28 -12.09 1.33
N ARG A 167 10.78 -11.29 0.38
CA ARG A 167 11.38 -10.00 0.01
C ARG A 167 11.25 -8.96 1.13
N LEU A 168 10.09 -8.87 1.78
CA LEU A 168 9.88 -8.00 2.94
C LEU A 168 10.76 -8.39 4.12
N SER A 169 10.95 -9.69 4.37
CA SER A 169 11.83 -10.20 5.42
C SER A 169 13.30 -9.87 5.15
N SER A 170 13.75 -10.07 3.91
CA SER A 170 15.11 -9.73 3.48
C SER A 170 15.37 -8.22 3.60
N LEU A 171 14.44 -7.40 3.11
CA LEU A 171 14.51 -5.94 3.23
C LEU A 171 14.61 -5.50 4.69
N LEU A 172 13.74 -6.06 5.56
CA LEU A 172 13.74 -5.76 6.99
C LEU A 172 15.08 -6.12 7.64
N SER A 173 15.60 -7.31 7.37
CA SER A 173 16.87 -7.78 7.91
C SER A 173 18.03 -6.86 7.49
N THR A 174 18.09 -6.50 6.20
CA THR A 174 19.13 -5.62 5.66
C THR A 174 19.04 -4.22 6.25
N ALA A 175 17.83 -3.63 6.29
CA ALA A 175 17.64 -2.29 6.80
C ALA A 175 17.85 -2.19 8.32
N ALA A 176 17.44 -3.22 9.08
CA ALA A 176 17.66 -3.29 10.53
C ALA A 176 19.14 -3.45 10.93
N SER A 177 20.00 -3.93 10.01
CA SER A 177 21.44 -3.99 10.24
C SER A 177 22.15 -2.62 10.13
N ARG A 178 21.44 -1.57 9.69
CA ARG A 178 21.94 -0.21 9.55
C ARG A 178 21.50 0.64 10.74
N PRO A 179 22.35 0.85 11.75
CA PRO A 179 21.97 1.53 12.99
C PRO A 179 21.63 3.02 12.81
N ASP A 180 22.09 3.63 11.74
CA ASP A 180 21.84 5.00 11.33
C ASP A 180 20.50 5.19 10.61
N TRP A 181 19.84 4.09 10.20
CA TRP A 181 18.56 4.15 9.49
C TRP A 181 17.39 4.07 10.47
N GLN A 182 16.65 5.16 10.60
CA GLN A 182 15.47 5.23 11.47
C GLN A 182 14.26 4.48 10.86
N GLY A 183 13.39 3.98 11.73
CA GLY A 183 12.16 3.26 11.33
C GLY A 183 12.35 1.76 11.15
N TRP A 184 13.57 1.23 11.30
CA TRP A 184 13.91 -0.16 11.01
C TRP A 184 14.34 -0.98 12.24
N SER A 185 14.40 -0.36 13.41
CA SER A 185 14.79 -1.05 14.64
C SER A 185 13.59 -1.60 15.40
N SER A 186 13.77 -2.79 16.02
CA SER A 186 12.78 -3.39 16.93
C SER A 186 12.57 -2.55 18.21
N SER A 187 13.56 -1.74 18.58
CA SER A 187 13.51 -0.86 19.75
C SER A 187 12.70 0.41 19.53
N GLU A 188 12.36 0.76 18.28
CA GLU A 188 11.60 1.95 17.99
C GLU A 188 10.15 1.85 18.45
N ARG A 189 9.66 2.96 19.03
CA ARG A 189 8.29 3.06 19.52
C ARG A 189 7.36 3.52 18.38
N GLY A 190 6.08 3.20 18.52
CA GLY A 190 5.05 3.64 17.59
C GLY A 190 4.92 2.75 16.35
N LEU A 191 4.42 3.33 15.26
CA LEU A 191 4.10 2.63 14.01
C LEU A 191 5.30 2.64 13.03
N SER A 192 6.43 2.02 13.43
CA SER A 192 7.62 1.92 12.59
C SER A 192 7.45 0.92 11.45
N ARG A 193 8.28 1.03 10.40
CA ARG A 193 8.35 0.07 9.29
C ARG A 193 8.71 -1.32 9.81
N TYR A 194 9.63 -1.40 10.78
CA TYR A 194 9.94 -2.66 11.46
C TYR A 194 8.67 -3.34 11.97
N ARG A 195 7.83 -2.63 12.73
CA ARG A 195 6.61 -3.20 13.29
C ARG A 195 5.60 -3.62 12.23
N ARG A 196 5.41 -2.81 11.20
CA ARG A 196 4.50 -3.15 10.08
C ARG A 196 4.93 -4.43 9.38
N VAL A 197 6.21 -4.53 9.00
CA VAL A 197 6.74 -5.73 8.34
C VAL A 197 6.70 -6.93 9.27
N SER A 198 7.16 -6.80 10.51
CA SER A 198 7.14 -7.90 11.49
C SER A 198 5.73 -8.44 11.73
N ARG A 199 4.73 -7.55 11.79
CA ARG A 199 3.32 -7.97 11.91
C ARG A 199 2.83 -8.66 10.63
N PHE A 200 3.09 -8.08 9.47
CA PHE A 200 2.72 -8.69 8.19
C PHE A 200 3.30 -10.12 8.01
N LEU A 201 4.49 -10.36 8.54
CA LEU A 201 5.16 -11.66 8.52
C LEU A 201 4.64 -12.65 9.60
N SER A 202 3.90 -12.16 10.58
CA SER A 202 3.40 -12.97 11.70
C SER A 202 2.14 -13.76 11.31
N SER A 203 2.07 -15.03 11.73
CA SER A 203 0.85 -15.83 11.60
C SER A 203 -0.35 -15.26 12.34
N GLU A 204 -0.13 -14.49 13.41
CA GLU A 204 -1.20 -13.80 14.14
C GLU A 204 -1.94 -12.79 13.26
N GLU A 205 -1.26 -12.20 12.27
CA GLU A 205 -1.85 -11.22 11.36
C GLU A 205 -2.66 -11.85 10.22
N GLU A 206 -2.57 -13.14 10.01
CA GLU A 206 -3.33 -13.84 8.95
C GLU A 206 -4.84 -13.64 9.09
N VAL A 207 -5.36 -13.59 10.33
CA VAL A 207 -6.78 -13.30 10.60
C VAL A 207 -7.16 -11.93 10.01
N TYR A 208 -6.37 -10.89 10.28
CA TYR A 208 -6.59 -9.56 9.72
C TYR A 208 -6.53 -9.58 8.19
N ARG A 209 -5.53 -10.22 7.60
CA ARG A 209 -5.33 -10.32 6.15
C ARG A 209 -6.46 -11.06 5.44
N GLN A 210 -7.01 -12.12 6.06
CA GLN A 210 -8.20 -12.82 5.58
C GLN A 210 -9.46 -11.95 5.68
N CYS A 211 -9.60 -11.17 6.76
CA CYS A 211 -10.64 -10.16 6.89
C CYS A 211 -10.54 -9.10 5.80
N TRP A 212 -9.31 -8.64 5.48
CA TRP A 212 -9.03 -7.68 4.41
C TRP A 212 -9.51 -8.19 3.05
N TYR A 213 -9.17 -9.43 2.69
CA TYR A 213 -9.69 -10.11 1.50
C TYR A 213 -11.22 -10.13 1.46
N ARG A 214 -11.86 -10.59 2.54
CA ARG A 214 -13.32 -10.73 2.60
C ARG A 214 -14.02 -9.39 2.51
N TYR A 215 -13.48 -8.37 3.17
CA TYR A 215 -13.98 -7.00 3.10
C TYR A 215 -14.03 -6.49 1.65
N HIS A 216 -12.95 -6.67 0.90
CA HIS A 216 -12.86 -6.19 -0.48
C HIS A 216 -13.59 -7.13 -1.46
N ARG A 217 -13.14 -8.38 -1.55
CA ARG A 217 -13.56 -9.29 -2.62
C ARG A 217 -14.94 -9.88 -2.42
N ARG A 218 -15.34 -10.12 -1.15
CA ARG A 218 -16.65 -10.70 -0.80
C ARG A 218 -17.66 -9.63 -0.34
N GLY A 219 -17.17 -8.49 0.10
CA GLY A 219 -17.96 -7.33 0.50
C GLY A 219 -18.06 -6.31 -0.66
N LEU A 220 -17.11 -5.39 -0.76
CA LEU A 220 -17.20 -4.25 -1.69
C LEU A 220 -17.42 -4.66 -3.15
N ASP A 221 -16.66 -5.64 -3.66
CA ASP A 221 -16.78 -6.10 -5.05
C ASP A 221 -18.13 -6.80 -5.36
N ARG A 222 -18.97 -7.04 -4.36
CA ARG A 222 -20.31 -7.62 -4.51
C ARG A 222 -21.43 -6.58 -4.32
N MET A 223 -21.08 -5.32 -4.00
CA MET A 223 -22.07 -4.28 -3.73
C MET A 223 -22.95 -3.97 -4.92
N ALA A 224 -22.42 -4.00 -6.15
CA ALA A 224 -23.19 -3.76 -7.37
C ALA A 224 -24.20 -4.89 -7.65
N ASP A 225 -23.82 -6.14 -7.38
CA ASP A 225 -24.63 -7.31 -7.69
C ASP A 225 -25.65 -7.64 -6.56
N ASN A 226 -25.21 -7.57 -5.30
CA ASN A 226 -26.04 -7.92 -4.13
C ASN A 226 -25.63 -7.11 -2.88
N PRO A 227 -26.13 -5.87 -2.76
CA PRO A 227 -25.71 -4.97 -1.69
C PRO A 227 -26.09 -5.42 -0.29
N GLU A 228 -27.15 -6.20 -0.12
CA GLU A 228 -27.56 -6.69 1.21
C GLU A 228 -26.61 -7.77 1.71
N GLU A 229 -26.32 -8.78 0.90
CA GLU A 229 -25.37 -9.83 1.25
C GLU A 229 -23.95 -9.26 1.42
N ALA A 230 -23.55 -8.32 0.57
CA ALA A 230 -22.27 -7.62 0.68
C ALA A 230 -22.12 -6.90 2.03
N ARG A 231 -23.13 -6.14 2.47
CA ARG A 231 -23.14 -5.49 3.79
C ARG A 231 -23.09 -6.49 4.93
N LYS A 232 -23.77 -7.63 4.81
CA LYS A 232 -23.72 -8.69 5.81
C LYS A 232 -22.31 -9.26 5.95
N VAL A 233 -21.64 -9.54 4.83
CA VAL A 233 -20.23 -9.98 4.85
C VAL A 233 -19.33 -8.94 5.53
N ILE A 234 -19.48 -7.65 5.21
CA ILE A 234 -18.70 -6.58 5.85
C ILE A 234 -18.99 -6.52 7.36
N LEU A 235 -20.25 -6.66 7.78
CA LEU A 235 -20.60 -6.69 9.19
C LEU A 235 -19.96 -7.89 9.92
N ASP A 236 -19.91 -9.06 9.30
CA ASP A 236 -19.25 -10.24 9.85
C ASP A 236 -17.74 -10.05 9.97
N VAL A 237 -17.12 -9.39 8.97
CA VAL A 237 -15.71 -8.97 9.03
C VAL A 237 -15.45 -8.03 10.20
N LEU A 238 -16.31 -7.04 10.44
CA LEU A 238 -16.17 -6.11 11.55
C LEU A 238 -16.26 -6.82 12.92
N ARG A 239 -17.13 -7.84 13.06
CA ARG A 239 -17.21 -8.66 14.28
C ARG A 239 -15.91 -9.43 14.54
N GLU A 240 -15.35 -10.02 13.50
CA GLU A 240 -14.11 -10.79 13.60
C GLU A 240 -12.92 -9.87 13.92
N LEU A 241 -12.83 -8.71 13.26
CA LEU A 241 -11.82 -7.69 13.55
C LEU A 241 -11.95 -7.14 14.97
N SER A 242 -13.18 -6.94 15.48
CA SER A 242 -13.40 -6.54 16.88
C SER A 242 -12.90 -7.61 17.86
N THR A 243 -13.01 -8.88 17.50
CA THR A 243 -12.45 -9.98 18.31
C THR A 243 -10.93 -10.00 18.24
N PHE A 244 -10.36 -9.86 17.05
CA PHE A 244 -8.92 -9.76 16.81
C PHE A 244 -8.29 -8.61 17.61
N ALA A 245 -8.93 -7.42 17.61
CA ALA A 245 -8.45 -6.23 18.28
C ALA A 245 -8.27 -6.41 19.80
N LYS A 246 -9.05 -7.29 20.46
CA LYS A 246 -8.94 -7.52 21.92
C LYS A 246 -7.55 -8.03 22.33
N GLY A 247 -6.87 -8.80 21.45
CA GLY A 247 -5.51 -9.24 21.67
C GLY A 247 -4.43 -8.38 20.99
N HIS A 248 -4.83 -7.48 20.07
CA HIS A 248 -3.94 -6.81 19.14
C HIS A 248 -4.22 -5.30 18.98
N PHE A 249 -4.71 -4.64 20.03
CA PHE A 249 -5.18 -3.24 19.98
C PHE A 249 -4.12 -2.21 19.51
N LEU A 250 -2.82 -2.55 19.59
CA LEU A 250 -1.72 -1.73 19.07
C LEU A 250 -1.20 -2.22 17.69
N SER A 251 -1.98 -3.06 16.99
CA SER A 251 -1.56 -3.52 15.67
C SER A 251 -1.51 -2.34 14.68
N PRO A 252 -0.39 -2.20 13.92
CA PRO A 252 -0.31 -1.25 12.81
C PRO A 252 -1.46 -1.39 11.82
N SER A 253 -1.89 -2.62 11.52
CA SER A 253 -2.95 -2.91 10.56
C SER A 253 -4.31 -2.36 11.00
N LEU A 254 -4.62 -2.35 12.30
CA LEU A 254 -5.84 -1.71 12.81
C LEU A 254 -5.80 -0.18 12.64
N SER A 255 -4.63 0.43 12.84
CA SER A 255 -4.47 1.88 12.60
C SER A 255 -4.59 2.23 11.11
N GLU A 256 -4.07 1.37 10.24
CA GLU A 256 -4.21 1.51 8.79
C GLU A 256 -5.65 1.30 8.33
N LEU A 257 -6.34 0.29 8.90
CA LEU A 257 -7.77 0.09 8.69
C LEU A 257 -8.59 1.32 9.09
N GLU A 258 -8.32 1.89 10.25
CA GLU A 258 -8.98 3.12 10.71
C GLU A 258 -8.79 4.27 9.72
N SER A 259 -7.55 4.45 9.27
CA SER A 259 -7.21 5.53 8.35
C SER A 259 -7.83 5.35 6.96
N ALA A 260 -7.77 4.13 6.42
CA ALA A 260 -8.21 3.84 5.05
C ALA A 260 -9.71 3.55 4.96
N LYS A 261 -10.33 2.92 5.98
CA LYS A 261 -11.68 2.32 5.86
C LYS A 261 -12.75 2.93 6.76
N LEU A 262 -12.39 3.60 7.85
CA LEU A 262 -13.43 4.10 8.74
C LEU A 262 -14.45 5.02 8.06
N PRO A 263 -14.06 6.01 7.22
CA PRO A 263 -15.03 6.84 6.52
C PRO A 263 -15.94 6.03 5.58
N GLU A 264 -15.37 5.09 4.83
CA GLU A 264 -16.08 4.21 3.90
C GLU A 264 -17.10 3.32 4.64
N ILE A 265 -16.70 2.71 5.76
CA ILE A 265 -17.58 1.87 6.57
C ILE A 265 -18.74 2.70 7.13
N VAL A 266 -18.47 3.89 7.65
CA VAL A 266 -19.51 4.78 8.18
C VAL A 266 -20.51 5.13 7.07
N GLU A 267 -20.06 5.46 5.88
CA GLU A 267 -20.94 5.80 4.74
C GLU A 267 -21.78 4.60 4.28
N LEU A 268 -21.18 3.41 4.19
CA LEU A 268 -21.85 2.17 3.80
C LEU A 268 -23.06 1.82 4.69
N PHE A 269 -22.97 2.18 5.98
CA PHE A 269 -23.98 1.82 6.97
C PHE A 269 -24.83 3.02 7.46
N ALA A 270 -24.52 4.26 7.07
CA ALA A 270 -25.27 5.45 7.53
C ALA A 270 -26.77 5.38 7.24
N ARG A 271 -27.16 4.71 6.14
CA ARG A 271 -28.55 4.54 5.71
C ARG A 271 -29.12 3.14 6.01
N ALA A 272 -28.41 2.33 6.75
CA ALA A 272 -28.89 1.00 7.13
C ALA A 272 -30.03 1.10 8.18
N PRO A 273 -30.85 0.04 8.37
CA PRO A 273 -31.83 -0.02 9.45
C PRO A 273 -31.19 0.28 10.81
N GLN A 274 -31.94 0.92 11.71
CA GLN A 274 -31.44 1.38 13.03
C GLN A 274 -30.69 0.28 13.80
N GLN A 275 -31.22 -0.94 13.84
CA GLN A 275 -30.60 -2.06 14.53
C GLN A 275 -29.20 -2.39 13.95
N VAL A 276 -29.04 -2.33 12.63
CA VAL A 276 -27.76 -2.60 11.97
C VAL A 276 -26.77 -1.47 12.23
N ARG A 277 -27.22 -0.21 12.14
CA ARG A 277 -26.40 0.96 12.47
C ARG A 277 -25.85 0.88 13.90
N GLN A 278 -26.73 0.53 14.86
CA GLN A 278 -26.33 0.39 16.25
C GLN A 278 -25.27 -0.72 16.45
N GLN A 279 -25.43 -1.87 15.79
CA GLN A 279 -24.43 -2.94 15.82
C GLN A 279 -23.09 -2.48 15.25
N VAL A 280 -23.10 -1.79 14.10
CA VAL A 280 -21.88 -1.27 13.48
C VAL A 280 -21.23 -0.22 14.36
N LEU A 281 -22.01 0.69 14.97
CA LEU A 281 -21.52 1.70 15.89
C LEU A 281 -20.76 1.07 17.08
N GLU A 282 -21.37 0.07 17.75
CA GLU A 282 -20.76 -0.64 18.88
C GLU A 282 -19.45 -1.34 18.49
N LEU A 283 -19.39 -1.96 17.30
CA LEU A 283 -18.18 -2.60 16.79
C LEU A 283 -17.09 -1.57 16.49
N LEU A 284 -17.45 -0.45 15.86
CA LEU A 284 -16.48 0.59 15.52
C LEU A 284 -15.99 1.36 16.76
N GLU A 285 -16.84 1.59 17.77
CA GLU A 285 -16.42 2.16 19.06
C GLU A 285 -15.45 1.22 19.81
N SER A 286 -15.65 -0.10 19.68
CA SER A 286 -14.73 -1.11 20.23
C SER A 286 -13.40 -1.15 19.47
N LEU A 287 -13.44 -1.06 18.13
CA LEU A 287 -12.25 -1.10 17.27
C LEU A 287 -11.44 0.20 17.37
N PHE A 288 -12.12 1.35 17.40
CA PHE A 288 -11.54 2.68 17.29
C PHE A 288 -12.08 3.61 18.38
N PRO A 289 -11.71 3.43 19.65
CA PRO A 289 -12.28 4.18 20.78
C PRO A 289 -12.11 5.70 20.65
N THR A 290 -11.09 6.16 19.95
CA THR A 290 -10.78 7.58 19.75
C THR A 290 -11.55 8.22 18.60
N ALA A 291 -12.31 7.43 17.80
CA ALA A 291 -12.97 7.88 16.59
C ALA A 291 -14.39 8.44 16.78
N SER A 292 -14.86 8.65 18.01
CA SER A 292 -16.26 8.95 18.35
C SER A 292 -16.92 10.07 17.52
N THR A 293 -16.17 11.12 17.18
CA THR A 293 -16.66 12.23 16.34
C THR A 293 -16.93 11.77 14.89
N ARG A 294 -16.12 10.85 14.37
CA ARG A 294 -16.28 10.33 13.01
C ARG A 294 -17.43 9.32 12.89
N LEU A 295 -17.93 8.81 14.01
CA LEU A 295 -19.04 7.84 14.08
C LEU A 295 -20.43 8.49 14.17
N GLN A 296 -20.52 9.83 14.25
CA GLN A 296 -21.78 10.56 14.36
C GLN A 296 -22.86 10.17 13.31
N PRO A 297 -22.52 9.89 12.03
CA PRO A 297 -23.54 9.50 11.05
C PRO A 297 -24.25 8.16 11.32
N LEU A 298 -23.72 7.33 12.24
CA LEU A 298 -24.31 6.06 12.63
C LEU A 298 -25.27 6.17 13.83
N ARG A 299 -25.29 7.29 14.55
CA ARG A 299 -26.12 7.54 15.73
C ARG A 299 -27.56 7.88 15.41
#